data_bf42b5aed3aefa2dd336cbeb7833b8c3
#
_entry.id   bf42b5aed3aefa2dd336cbeb7833b8c3
#
_cell.length_a   1.000
_cell.length_b   1.000
_cell.length_c   1.000
_cell.angle_alpha   90.00
_cell.angle_beta   90.00
_cell.angle_gamma   90.00
#
_symmetry.space_group_name_H-M   'P 1'
#
loop_
_entity.id
_entity.type
_entity.pdbx_description
1 polymer ?
#
loop_
_entity_poly.entity_id
_entity_poly.type
_entity_poly.pdbx_seq_one_letter_code
_entity_poly.pdbx_strand_id
1 'polypeptide(L)'
;MDIKIKVNGTLICESVSPDLLLLDFLRKHGCYSVKRGCETANCGLCTVLLDGTPVLSCSVLCARADGHEVYTLEGLQEEASGFVGFIADQGADQCGFVMNTIALLRENPDPSDDEIRAYLAGNLCRCSGYEGQLRGIRNYLDYINRKKQGKE
;
A
#
# COMPACT_ATOMS: atom_id res chain seq x y z
N MET A 1 5.87 16.20 -21.34
CA MET A 1 5.84 17.25 -20.31
C MET A 1 6.88 16.90 -19.25
N ASP A 2 7.55 17.88 -18.70
CA ASP A 2 8.52 17.64 -17.62
C ASP A 2 7.79 17.55 -16.29
N ILE A 3 8.13 16.55 -15.50
CA ILE A 3 7.58 16.30 -14.17
C ILE A 3 8.69 16.12 -13.14
N LYS A 4 8.35 16.39 -11.89
CA LYS A 4 9.21 16.19 -10.72
C LYS A 4 8.42 15.45 -9.67
N ILE A 5 8.71 14.19 -9.43
CA ILE A 5 8.03 13.35 -8.45
C ILE A 5 9.07 12.86 -7.44
N LYS A 6 8.76 12.95 -6.15
CA LYS A 6 9.59 12.37 -5.11
C LYS A 6 9.10 10.95 -4.83
N VAL A 7 9.88 9.94 -5.22
CA VAL A 7 9.54 8.52 -5.05
C VAL A 7 10.42 7.93 -3.97
N ASN A 8 9.81 7.43 -2.90
CA ASN A 8 10.51 6.82 -1.76
C ASN A 8 11.66 7.70 -1.23
N GLY A 9 11.41 9.01 -1.13
CA GLY A 9 12.40 9.99 -0.68
C GLY A 9 13.36 10.49 -1.76
N THR A 10 13.41 9.89 -2.95
CA THR A 10 14.30 10.27 -4.05
C THR A 10 13.57 11.11 -5.09
N LEU A 11 14.08 12.30 -5.41
CA LEU A 11 13.50 13.17 -6.44
C LEU A 11 13.85 12.63 -7.84
N ILE A 12 12.83 12.37 -8.65
CA ILE A 12 12.96 11.96 -10.05
C ILE A 12 12.45 13.10 -10.92
N CYS A 13 13.29 13.56 -11.86
CA CYS A 13 12.94 14.58 -12.86
C CYS A 13 13.01 13.93 -14.23
N GLU A 14 11.91 13.90 -14.95
CA GLU A 14 11.85 13.25 -16.27
C GLU A 14 10.82 13.90 -17.17
N SER A 15 11.06 13.87 -18.49
CA SER A 15 10.06 14.22 -19.50
C SER A 15 9.23 12.99 -19.87
N VAL A 16 7.93 13.08 -19.67
CA VAL A 16 7.01 11.97 -19.86
C VAL A 16 5.88 12.30 -20.83
N SER A 17 5.25 11.28 -21.41
CA SER A 17 4.01 11.42 -22.14
C SER A 17 2.88 11.86 -21.21
N PRO A 18 1.97 12.77 -21.64
CA PRO A 18 0.87 13.26 -20.81
C PRO A 18 -0.12 12.18 -20.34
N ASP A 19 -0.19 11.08 -21.06
CA ASP A 19 -1.06 9.92 -20.79
C ASP A 19 -0.39 8.82 -19.95
N LEU A 20 0.88 9.00 -19.56
CA LEU A 20 1.59 8.01 -18.77
C LEU A 20 0.93 7.82 -17.40
N LEU A 21 0.64 6.56 -17.07
CA LEU A 21 0.09 6.21 -15.76
C LEU A 21 1.20 6.18 -14.69
N LEU A 22 0.83 6.59 -13.48
CA LEU A 22 1.76 6.56 -12.34
C LEU A 22 2.29 5.14 -12.07
N LEU A 23 1.48 4.10 -12.26
CA LEU A 23 1.90 2.70 -12.15
C LEU A 23 3.08 2.39 -13.08
N ASP A 24 2.99 2.77 -14.35
CA ASP A 24 4.01 2.45 -15.34
C ASP A 24 5.30 3.25 -15.08
N PHE A 25 5.17 4.51 -14.68
CA PHE A 25 6.28 5.33 -14.23
C PHE A 25 7.03 4.70 -13.04
N LEU A 26 6.30 4.31 -11.99
CA LEU A 26 6.89 3.70 -10.80
C LEU A 26 7.62 2.38 -11.12
N ARG A 27 7.01 1.53 -11.96
CA ARG A 27 7.64 0.27 -12.39
C ARG A 27 8.89 0.49 -13.25
N LYS A 28 8.90 1.52 -14.11
CA LYS A 28 10.08 1.93 -14.87
C LYS A 28 11.24 2.32 -13.94
N HIS A 29 10.93 2.89 -12.79
CA HIS A 29 11.91 3.30 -11.77
C HIS A 29 12.18 2.26 -10.67
N GLY A 30 11.88 0.98 -10.94
CA GLY A 30 12.26 -0.14 -10.07
C GLY A 30 11.29 -0.44 -8.92
N CYS A 31 10.13 0.25 -8.84
CA CYS A 31 9.11 -0.05 -7.84
C CYS A 31 8.26 -1.25 -8.27
N TYR A 32 8.79 -2.45 -8.15
CA TYR A 32 8.17 -3.69 -8.64
C TYR A 32 7.08 -4.24 -7.70
N SER A 33 7.00 -3.76 -6.47
CA SER A 33 5.87 -4.04 -5.56
C SER A 33 4.55 -3.50 -6.10
N VAL A 34 4.60 -2.47 -6.95
CA VAL A 34 3.44 -1.89 -7.62
C VAL A 34 3.05 -2.79 -8.80
N LYS A 35 2.03 -3.62 -8.62
CA LYS A 35 1.64 -4.66 -9.59
C LYS A 35 0.38 -4.27 -10.37
N ARG A 36 0.37 -4.63 -11.66
CA ARG A 36 -0.81 -4.54 -12.51
C ARG A 36 -1.57 -5.89 -12.42
N GLY A 37 -2.61 -5.95 -11.60
CA GLY A 37 -3.41 -7.18 -11.42
C GLY A 37 -4.70 -7.19 -12.24
N CYS A 38 -5.19 -6.01 -12.63
CA CYS A 38 -6.37 -5.84 -13.47
C CYS A 38 -6.19 -4.64 -14.41
N GLU A 39 -7.10 -4.47 -15.36
CA GLU A 39 -7.15 -3.33 -16.29
C GLU A 39 -8.36 -2.42 -15.98
N THR A 40 -9.00 -2.60 -14.82
CA THR A 40 -10.31 -2.01 -14.50
C THR A 40 -10.33 -1.20 -13.21
N ALA A 41 -9.15 -0.85 -12.66
CA ALA A 41 -9.00 -0.08 -11.41
C ALA A 41 -9.78 -0.67 -10.21
N ASN A 42 -9.76 -1.99 -10.05
CA ASN A 42 -10.66 -2.71 -9.16
C ASN A 42 -9.94 -3.58 -8.11
N CYS A 43 -8.74 -4.12 -8.43
CA CYS A 43 -8.13 -5.16 -7.59
C CYS A 43 -7.32 -4.65 -6.40
N GLY A 44 -6.91 -3.39 -6.38
CA GLY A 44 -6.10 -2.80 -5.31
C GLY A 44 -4.61 -3.15 -5.31
N LEU A 45 -4.13 -4.01 -6.23
CA LEU A 45 -2.72 -4.45 -6.27
C LEU A 45 -1.72 -3.32 -6.57
N CYS A 46 -2.16 -2.28 -7.24
CA CYS A 46 -1.35 -1.12 -7.61
C CYS A 46 -1.40 0.02 -6.57
N THR A 47 -1.93 -0.21 -5.38
CA THR A 47 -2.04 0.82 -4.34
C THR A 47 -0.66 1.35 -3.94
N VAL A 48 -0.54 2.67 -3.91
CA VAL A 48 0.61 3.44 -3.43
C VAL A 48 0.12 4.55 -2.52
N LEU A 49 1.00 5.18 -1.74
CA LEU A 49 0.64 6.38 -0.99
C LEU A 49 1.09 7.62 -1.78
N LEU A 50 0.15 8.46 -2.16
CA LEU A 50 0.40 9.77 -2.74
C LEU A 50 0.15 10.82 -1.64
N ASP A 51 1.18 11.51 -1.21
CA ASP A 51 1.16 12.42 -0.05
C ASP A 51 0.52 11.77 1.19
N GLY A 52 0.82 10.50 1.43
CA GLY A 52 0.27 9.73 2.56
C GLY A 52 -1.12 9.12 2.33
N THR A 53 -1.82 9.49 1.27
CA THR A 53 -3.16 8.97 0.94
C THR A 53 -3.07 7.78 0.00
N PRO A 54 -3.74 6.65 0.28
CA PRO A 54 -3.72 5.50 -0.61
C PRO A 54 -4.50 5.77 -1.91
N VAL A 55 -3.84 5.54 -3.04
CA VAL A 55 -4.42 5.70 -4.37
C VAL A 55 -4.10 4.50 -5.26
N LEU A 56 -4.98 4.24 -6.24
CA LEU A 56 -4.73 3.25 -7.29
C LEU A 56 -3.85 3.86 -8.38
N SER A 57 -2.56 3.55 -8.40
CA SER A 57 -1.62 4.15 -9.35
C SER A 57 -1.94 3.87 -10.82
N CYS A 58 -2.71 2.81 -11.12
CA CYS A 58 -3.23 2.53 -12.46
C CYS A 58 -4.34 3.48 -12.94
N SER A 59 -4.86 4.33 -12.05
CA SER A 59 -5.92 5.33 -12.34
C SER A 59 -5.43 6.77 -12.16
N VAL A 60 -4.14 6.95 -11.87
CA VAL A 60 -3.52 8.26 -11.71
C VAL A 60 -2.55 8.52 -12.86
N LEU A 61 -2.73 9.62 -13.56
CA LEU A 61 -1.76 10.09 -14.54
C LEU A 61 -0.52 10.63 -13.83
N CYS A 62 0.67 10.36 -14.35
CA CYS A 62 1.92 10.90 -13.83
C CYS A 62 1.89 12.42 -13.69
N ALA A 63 1.25 13.10 -14.64
CA ALA A 63 1.05 14.53 -14.62
C ALA A 63 0.35 15.05 -13.35
N ARG A 64 -0.49 14.23 -12.70
CA ARG A 64 -1.18 14.57 -11.46
C ARG A 64 -0.32 14.37 -10.23
N ALA A 65 0.77 13.63 -10.35
CA ALA A 65 1.73 13.41 -9.29
C ALA A 65 2.94 14.38 -9.35
N ASP A 66 2.96 15.29 -10.32
CA ASP A 66 4.01 16.31 -10.42
C ASP A 66 4.04 17.20 -9.18
N GLY A 67 5.22 17.36 -8.58
CA GLY A 67 5.43 18.11 -7.33
C GLY A 67 5.03 17.35 -6.05
N HIS A 68 4.52 16.13 -6.16
CA HIS A 68 4.05 15.33 -5.04
C HIS A 68 5.04 14.24 -4.61
N GLU A 69 4.79 13.67 -3.43
CA GLU A 69 5.58 12.55 -2.89
C GLU A 69 4.79 11.24 -2.98
N VAL A 70 5.45 10.22 -3.53
CA VAL A 70 4.89 8.88 -3.68
C VAL A 70 5.71 7.88 -2.87
N TYR A 71 5.06 7.11 -2.02
CA TYR A 71 5.63 5.95 -1.36
C TYR A 71 5.07 4.65 -1.92
N THR A 72 5.97 3.72 -2.18
CA THR A 72 5.69 2.33 -2.50
C THR A 72 6.21 1.44 -1.37
N LEU A 73 5.95 0.14 -1.42
CA LEU A 73 6.40 -0.78 -0.38
C LEU A 73 7.94 -0.81 -0.23
N GLU A 74 8.66 -0.55 -1.32
CA GLU A 74 10.13 -0.43 -1.30
C GLU A 74 10.62 0.67 -0.35
N GLY A 75 9.86 1.77 -0.21
CA GLY A 75 10.18 2.88 0.69
C GLY A 75 9.63 2.74 2.10
N LEU A 76 8.80 1.74 2.39
CA LEU A 76 8.12 1.54 3.67
C LEU A 76 8.44 0.18 4.31
N GLN A 77 9.56 -0.43 3.95
CA GLN A 77 9.92 -1.78 4.41
C GLN A 77 10.06 -1.88 5.93
N GLU A 78 10.62 -0.88 6.59
CA GLU A 78 10.75 -0.87 8.06
C GLU A 78 9.38 -0.88 8.74
N GLU A 79 8.46 -0.02 8.28
CA GLU A 79 7.10 0.06 8.82
C GLU A 79 6.32 -1.21 8.52
N ALA A 80 6.44 -1.73 7.29
CA ALA A 80 5.78 -2.97 6.87
C ALA A 80 6.29 -4.18 7.64
N SER A 81 7.59 -4.25 7.97
CA SER A 81 8.21 -5.41 8.61
C SER A 81 7.54 -5.77 9.94
N GLY A 82 6.96 -4.78 10.63
CA GLY A 82 6.27 -4.98 11.90
C GLY A 82 5.05 -5.89 11.81
N PHE A 83 4.33 -5.87 10.68
CA PHE A 83 3.08 -6.63 10.55
C PHE A 83 3.04 -7.62 9.38
N VAL A 84 3.92 -7.49 8.39
CA VAL A 84 3.94 -8.36 7.20
C VAL A 84 4.04 -9.83 7.56
N GLY A 85 4.82 -10.19 8.59
CA GLY A 85 4.93 -11.56 9.07
C GLY A 85 3.57 -12.13 9.50
N PHE A 86 2.77 -11.36 10.24
CA PHE A 86 1.44 -11.79 10.69
C PHE A 86 0.46 -11.99 9.55
N ILE A 87 0.61 -11.22 8.46
CA ILE A 87 -0.24 -11.32 7.26
C ILE A 87 0.24 -12.50 6.40
N ALA A 88 1.55 -12.65 6.21
CA ALA A 88 2.13 -13.73 5.43
C ALA A 88 1.79 -15.11 6.01
N ASP A 89 1.78 -15.26 7.34
CA ASP A 89 1.35 -16.47 8.06
C ASP A 89 -0.09 -16.89 7.73
N GLN A 90 -0.91 -15.95 7.24
CA GLN A 90 -2.28 -16.19 6.80
C GLN A 90 -2.41 -16.35 5.27
N GLY A 91 -1.29 -16.39 4.55
CA GLY A 91 -1.27 -16.48 3.08
C GLY A 91 -1.79 -15.22 2.38
N ALA A 92 -1.57 -14.05 2.98
CA ALA A 92 -2.08 -12.76 2.49
C ALA A 92 -0.95 -11.73 2.38
N ASP A 93 -0.07 -11.89 1.40
CA ASP A 93 1.16 -11.11 1.22
C ASP A 93 1.11 -10.09 0.06
N GLN A 94 -0.08 -9.67 -0.36
CA GLN A 94 -0.24 -8.75 -1.49
C GLN A 94 0.25 -7.34 -1.16
N CYS A 95 1.18 -6.80 -1.96
CA CYS A 95 1.80 -5.49 -1.72
C CYS A 95 0.78 -4.34 -1.59
N GLY A 96 -0.23 -4.30 -2.46
CA GLY A 96 -1.28 -3.27 -2.39
C GLY A 96 -2.12 -3.35 -1.12
N PHE A 97 -2.39 -4.56 -0.62
CA PHE A 97 -3.04 -4.78 0.66
C PHE A 97 -2.16 -4.27 1.83
N VAL A 98 -0.86 -4.54 1.78
CA VAL A 98 0.11 -4.04 2.78
C VAL A 98 0.11 -2.51 2.80
N MET A 99 0.14 -1.86 1.63
CA MET A 99 0.10 -0.39 1.51
C MET A 99 -1.18 0.21 2.13
N ASN A 100 -2.34 -0.38 1.85
CA ASN A 100 -3.60 0.05 2.45
C ASN A 100 -3.66 -0.21 3.95
N THR A 101 -3.08 -1.31 4.43
CA THR A 101 -3.00 -1.59 5.87
C THR A 101 -2.13 -0.56 6.58
N ILE A 102 -1.01 -0.15 6.00
CA ILE A 102 -0.17 0.95 6.53
C ILE A 102 -1.01 2.24 6.65
N ALA A 103 -1.73 2.61 5.59
CA ALA A 103 -2.57 3.80 5.60
C ALA A 103 -3.65 3.72 6.69
N LEU A 104 -4.37 2.60 6.79
CA LEU A 104 -5.37 2.37 7.83
C LEU A 104 -4.79 2.55 9.23
N LEU A 105 -3.65 1.91 9.54
CA LEU A 105 -3.06 1.96 10.87
C LEU A 105 -2.46 3.33 11.23
N ARG A 106 -2.09 4.12 10.24
CA ARG A 106 -1.70 5.54 10.43
C ARG A 106 -2.90 6.41 10.77
N GLU A 107 -4.04 6.19 10.12
CA GLU A 107 -5.28 6.94 10.36
C GLU A 107 -5.97 6.50 11.65
N ASN A 108 -6.04 5.19 11.88
CA ASN A 108 -6.67 4.57 13.05
C ASN A 108 -5.78 3.44 13.61
N PRO A 109 -5.03 3.68 14.70
CA PRO A 109 -4.12 2.69 15.26
C PRO A 109 -4.78 1.47 15.93
N ASP A 110 -6.09 1.53 16.20
CA ASP A 110 -6.85 0.43 16.81
C ASP A 110 -8.23 0.28 16.13
N PRO A 111 -8.26 -0.12 14.83
CA PRO A 111 -9.50 -0.21 14.09
C PRO A 111 -10.33 -1.41 14.54
N SER A 112 -11.66 -1.29 14.52
CA SER A 112 -12.60 -2.41 14.66
C SER A 112 -12.55 -3.34 13.45
N ASP A 113 -13.10 -4.54 13.57
CA ASP A 113 -13.18 -5.49 12.46
C ASP A 113 -13.94 -4.94 11.25
N ASP A 114 -15.00 -4.19 11.50
CA ASP A 114 -15.82 -3.61 10.43
C ASP A 114 -15.08 -2.46 9.73
N GLU A 115 -14.31 -1.65 10.47
CA GLU A 115 -13.45 -0.62 9.88
C GLU A 115 -12.34 -1.24 9.04
N ILE A 116 -11.70 -2.32 9.50
CA ILE A 116 -10.71 -3.07 8.71
C ILE A 116 -11.34 -3.59 7.42
N ARG A 117 -12.50 -4.26 7.51
CA ARG A 117 -13.19 -4.80 6.32
C ARG A 117 -13.59 -3.69 5.35
N ALA A 118 -14.12 -2.59 5.84
CA ALA A 118 -14.54 -1.47 5.01
C ALA A 118 -13.35 -0.81 4.30
N TYR A 119 -12.26 -0.55 5.03
CA TYR A 119 -11.07 0.11 4.47
C TYR A 119 -10.37 -0.76 3.41
N LEU A 120 -10.31 -2.06 3.62
CA LEU A 120 -9.62 -3.02 2.76
C LEU A 120 -10.52 -3.65 1.68
N ALA A 121 -11.78 -3.25 1.59
CA ALA A 121 -12.75 -3.82 0.63
C ALA A 121 -12.30 -3.72 -0.83
N GLY A 122 -11.48 -2.71 -1.18
CA GLY A 122 -10.90 -2.52 -2.52
C GLY A 122 -9.67 -3.39 -2.82
N ASN A 123 -9.17 -4.17 -1.86
CA ASN A 123 -8.03 -5.07 -2.05
C ASN A 123 -8.52 -6.51 -2.27
N LEU A 124 -8.67 -6.89 -3.53
CA LEU A 124 -9.20 -8.21 -3.88
C LEU A 124 -8.17 -9.31 -3.60
N CYS A 125 -8.62 -10.36 -2.93
CA CYS A 125 -7.82 -11.53 -2.62
C CYS A 125 -8.55 -12.82 -2.99
N ARG A 126 -7.88 -13.71 -3.69
CA ARG A 126 -8.40 -15.03 -4.04
C ARG A 126 -7.87 -16.14 -3.14
N CYS A 127 -6.85 -15.85 -2.32
CA CYS A 127 -6.09 -16.85 -1.56
C CYS A 127 -6.56 -17.01 -0.12
N SER A 128 -6.79 -15.89 0.59
CA SER A 128 -7.05 -15.88 2.05
C SER A 128 -8.53 -15.92 2.44
N GLY A 129 -9.44 -15.75 1.47
CA GLY A 129 -10.88 -15.61 1.72
C GLY A 129 -11.22 -14.38 2.58
N TYR A 130 -10.31 -13.38 2.64
CA TYR A 130 -10.41 -12.15 3.43
C TYR A 130 -10.33 -12.35 4.96
N GLU A 131 -10.78 -13.47 5.50
CA GLU A 131 -10.67 -13.77 6.93
C GLU A 131 -9.22 -13.95 7.38
N GLY A 132 -8.35 -14.48 6.52
CA GLY A 132 -6.92 -14.55 6.78
C GLY A 132 -6.30 -13.16 6.93
N GLN A 133 -6.68 -12.20 6.07
CA GLN A 133 -6.24 -10.82 6.14
C GLN A 133 -6.65 -10.16 7.46
N LEU A 134 -7.92 -10.26 7.83
CA LEU A 134 -8.44 -9.73 9.09
C LEU A 134 -7.71 -10.34 10.30
N ARG A 135 -7.56 -11.65 10.32
CA ARG A 135 -6.88 -12.37 11.41
C ARG A 135 -5.42 -11.96 11.55
N GLY A 136 -4.71 -11.79 10.43
CA GLY A 136 -3.32 -11.33 10.44
C GLY A 136 -3.19 -9.95 11.08
N ILE A 137 -4.05 -8.99 10.70
CA ILE A 137 -4.06 -7.65 11.29
C ILE A 137 -4.40 -7.71 12.79
N ARG A 138 -5.40 -8.51 13.19
CA ARG A 138 -5.76 -8.67 14.60
C ARG A 138 -4.63 -9.25 15.43
N ASN A 139 -3.97 -10.29 14.95
CA ASN A 139 -2.83 -10.89 15.63
C ASN A 139 -1.71 -9.87 15.83
N TYR A 140 -1.45 -9.00 14.84
CA TYR A 140 -0.48 -7.92 14.97
C TYR A 140 -0.91 -6.89 16.02
N LEU A 141 -2.15 -6.43 15.99
CA LEU A 141 -2.68 -5.45 16.95
C LEU A 141 -2.63 -6.00 18.39
N ASP A 142 -2.99 -7.24 18.59
CA ASP A 142 -2.89 -7.92 19.89
C ASP A 142 -1.43 -7.99 20.37
N TYR A 143 -0.50 -8.29 19.47
CA TYR A 143 0.93 -8.34 19.78
C TYR A 143 1.45 -6.99 20.24
N ILE A 144 1.17 -5.90 19.50
CA ILE A 144 1.64 -4.56 19.89
C ILE A 144 0.98 -4.08 21.19
N ASN A 145 -0.29 -4.42 21.44
CA ASN A 145 -0.99 -4.05 22.65
C ASN A 145 -0.41 -4.77 23.88
N ARG A 146 -0.05 -6.06 23.78
CA ARG A 146 0.66 -6.80 24.83
C ARG A 146 2.01 -6.19 25.14
N LYS A 147 2.79 -5.83 24.10
CA LYS A 147 4.09 -5.14 24.29
C LYS A 147 3.94 -3.81 25.03
N LYS A 148 2.95 -3.01 24.68
CA LYS A 148 2.68 -1.72 25.37
C LYS A 148 2.30 -1.91 26.83
N GLN A 149 1.70 -3.05 27.21
CA GLN A 149 1.31 -3.37 28.57
C GLN A 149 2.43 -4.04 29.39
N GLY A 150 3.62 -4.23 28.83
CA GLY A 150 4.74 -4.92 29.49
C GLY A 150 4.50 -6.40 29.79
N LYS A 151 3.57 -7.03 29.10
CA LYS A 151 3.30 -8.47 29.19
C LYS A 151 3.98 -9.14 27.99
N GLU A 152 5.22 -9.61 28.20
CA GLU A 152 5.87 -10.57 27.29
C GLU A 152 5.20 -11.95 27.39
#